data_b5870d873a6bdfacd6b32c7ced40710c
#
_entry.id   b5870d873a6bdfacd6b32c7ced40710c
#
_cell.length_a   1.000
_cell.length_b   1.000
_cell.length_c   1.000
_cell.angle_alpha   90.00
_cell.angle_beta   90.00
_cell.angle_gamma   90.00
#
_symmetry.space_group_name_H-M   'P 1'
#
loop_
_entity.id
_entity.type
_entity.pdbx_description
1 polymer ?
#
loop_
_entity_poly.entity_id
_entity_poly.type
_entity_poly.pdbx_seq_one_letter_code
_entity_poly.pdbx_strand_id
1 'polypeptide(L)'
;MKISARNRLRGKIVEITKGKTTAHVRIDTGGAIVTAAITNEAVDELALKTGQEAYAVIKASDVMIGVDEYTSAERLSVGDRS
;
A
#
# COMPACT_ATOMS: atom_id res chain seq x y z
N MET A 1 11.98 -7.00 -11.71
CA MET A 1 10.58 -6.80 -12.07
C MET A 1 10.49 -5.69 -13.11
N LYS A 2 9.89 -6.01 -14.23
CA LYS A 2 9.69 -5.02 -15.29
C LYS A 2 8.21 -4.70 -15.39
N ILE A 3 7.87 -3.44 -15.18
CA ILE A 3 6.48 -3.02 -15.16
C ILE A 3 6.42 -1.54 -15.49
N SER A 4 5.34 -1.11 -16.11
CA SER A 4 5.21 0.28 -16.55
C SER A 4 4.80 1.22 -15.42
N ALA A 5 4.32 0.69 -14.31
CA ALA A 5 3.90 1.52 -13.20
C ALA A 5 5.10 2.30 -12.65
N ARG A 6 4.86 3.54 -12.23
CA ARG A 6 5.91 4.41 -11.75
C ARG A 6 6.13 4.31 -10.24
N ASN A 7 5.15 3.77 -9.52
CA ASN A 7 5.24 3.68 -8.07
C ASN A 7 5.35 2.22 -7.66
N ARG A 8 6.51 1.86 -7.16
CA ARG A 8 6.80 0.50 -6.70
C ARG A 8 7.40 0.62 -5.31
N LEU A 9 6.62 0.27 -4.32
CA LEU A 9 7.02 0.40 -2.93
C LEU A 9 7.34 -0.96 -2.36
N ARG A 10 8.61 -1.18 -2.08
CA ARG A 10 9.05 -2.44 -1.51
C ARG A 10 8.61 -2.54 -0.06
N GLY A 11 8.15 -3.70 0.34
CA GLY A 11 7.72 -3.89 1.70
C GLY A 11 7.56 -5.34 2.04
N LYS A 12 6.88 -5.58 3.14
CA LYS A 12 6.67 -6.92 3.66
C LYS A 12 5.17 -7.13 3.90
N ILE A 13 4.67 -8.27 3.45
CA ILE A 13 3.26 -8.59 3.67
C ILE A 13 3.06 -8.88 5.14
N VAL A 14 2.13 -8.14 5.77
CA VAL A 14 1.86 -8.30 7.19
C VAL A 14 0.50 -8.93 7.45
N GLU A 15 -0.38 -8.93 6.46
CA GLU A 15 -1.71 -9.52 6.66
C GLU A 15 -2.32 -9.88 5.32
N ILE A 16 -2.97 -11.05 5.26
CA ILE A 16 -3.75 -11.48 4.11
C ILE A 16 -5.10 -11.95 4.61
N THR A 17 -6.17 -11.33 4.14
CA THR A 17 -7.52 -11.69 4.54
C THR A 17 -8.32 -12.01 3.28
N LYS A 18 -8.72 -13.27 3.15
CA LYS A 18 -9.52 -13.71 2.01
C LYS A 18 -11.01 -13.58 2.32
N GLY A 19 -11.75 -13.00 1.38
CA GLY A 19 -13.19 -13.02 1.40
C GLY A 19 -13.70 -14.15 0.52
N LYS A 20 -14.88 -13.96 -0.06
CA LYS A 20 -15.44 -14.98 -0.93
C LYS A 20 -14.68 -15.07 -2.25
N THR A 21 -14.38 -13.94 -2.86
CA THR A 21 -13.68 -13.90 -4.13
C THR A 21 -12.49 -12.96 -4.12
N THR A 22 -12.48 -12.00 -3.21
CA THR A 22 -11.48 -10.94 -3.15
C THR A 22 -10.75 -11.01 -1.82
N ALA A 23 -9.46 -10.74 -1.86
CA ALA A 23 -8.62 -10.73 -0.67
C ALA A 23 -8.03 -9.35 -0.47
N HIS A 24 -7.80 -9.01 0.79
CA HIS A 24 -7.06 -7.80 1.14
C HIS A 24 -5.67 -8.21 1.58
N VAL A 25 -4.67 -7.61 0.98
CA VAL A 25 -3.27 -7.87 1.32
C VAL A 25 -2.67 -6.56 1.82
N ARG A 26 -2.11 -6.59 3.01
CA ARG A 26 -1.53 -5.40 3.62
C ARG A 26 -0.03 -5.52 3.60
N ILE A 27 0.61 -4.47 3.08
CA ILE A 27 2.05 -4.44 2.91
C ILE A 27 2.63 -3.29 3.71
N ASP A 28 3.56 -3.61 4.60
CA ASP A 28 4.26 -2.61 5.40
C ASP A 28 5.47 -2.15 4.62
N THR A 29 5.46 -0.90 4.20
CA THR A 29 6.53 -0.34 3.38
C THR A 29 7.55 0.42 4.19
N GLY A 30 7.47 0.32 5.52
CA GLY A 30 8.42 0.98 6.39
C GLY A 30 7.91 2.26 7.00
N GLY A 31 7.05 2.96 6.32
CA GLY A 31 6.45 4.20 6.83
C GLY A 31 4.94 4.21 6.71
N ALA A 32 4.39 3.21 6.06
CA ALA A 32 2.96 3.15 5.82
C ALA A 32 2.54 1.72 5.55
N ILE A 33 1.26 1.47 5.75
CA ILE A 33 0.66 0.20 5.37
C ILE A 33 -0.14 0.46 4.10
N VAL A 34 0.20 -0.26 3.05
CA VAL A 34 -0.52 -0.18 1.78
C VAL A 34 -1.44 -1.39 1.70
N THR A 35 -2.71 -1.15 1.47
CA THR A 35 -3.69 -2.22 1.37
C THR A 35 -4.06 -2.43 -0.09
N ALA A 36 -3.92 -3.66 -0.56
CA ALA A 36 -4.29 -4.04 -1.91
C ALA A 36 -5.50 -4.94 -1.85
N ALA A 37 -6.42 -4.77 -2.80
CA ALA A 37 -7.56 -5.66 -2.96
C ALA A 37 -7.33 -6.42 -4.26
N ILE A 38 -7.13 -7.73 -4.15
CA ILE A 38 -6.90 -8.57 -5.33
C ILE A 38 -7.76 -9.81 -5.19
N THR A 39 -7.85 -10.60 -6.24
CA THR A 39 -8.67 -11.80 -6.17
C THR A 39 -7.99 -12.86 -5.31
N ASN A 40 -8.82 -13.73 -4.71
CA ASN A 40 -8.26 -14.87 -3.98
C ASN A 40 -7.38 -15.70 -4.90
N GLU A 41 -7.78 -15.81 -6.17
CA GLU A 41 -6.99 -16.52 -7.17
C GLU A 41 -5.60 -15.94 -7.31
N ALA A 42 -5.50 -14.61 -7.33
CA ALA A 42 -4.21 -13.95 -7.47
C ALA A 42 -3.32 -14.22 -6.26
N VAL A 43 -3.91 -14.27 -5.07
CA VAL A 43 -3.15 -14.60 -3.86
C VAL A 43 -2.53 -15.99 -4.02
N ASP A 44 -3.31 -16.94 -4.53
CA ASP A 44 -2.84 -18.31 -4.68
C ASP A 44 -1.80 -18.41 -5.80
N GLU A 45 -2.06 -17.76 -6.93
CA GLU A 45 -1.14 -17.82 -8.06
C GLU A 45 0.21 -17.20 -7.74
N LEU A 46 0.22 -16.13 -6.97
CA LEU A 46 1.44 -15.48 -6.57
C LEU A 46 2.05 -16.11 -5.33
N ALA A 47 1.36 -17.09 -4.75
CA ALA A 47 1.81 -17.79 -3.55
C ALA A 47 2.16 -16.82 -2.44
N LEU A 48 1.27 -15.85 -2.20
CA LEU A 48 1.53 -14.82 -1.21
C LEU A 48 1.38 -15.37 0.20
N LYS A 49 2.26 -14.94 1.09
CA LYS A 49 2.17 -15.29 2.51
C LYS A 49 2.71 -14.18 3.36
N THR A 50 2.23 -14.16 4.59
CA THR A 50 2.67 -13.20 5.59
C THR A 50 4.18 -13.35 5.81
N GLY A 51 4.86 -12.22 5.91
CA GLY A 51 6.31 -12.22 6.11
C GLY A 51 7.11 -12.16 4.82
N GLN A 52 6.46 -12.33 3.69
CA GLN A 52 7.12 -12.33 2.40
C GLN A 52 7.39 -10.91 1.92
N GLU A 53 8.53 -10.70 1.29
CA GLU A 53 8.80 -9.43 0.63
C GLU A 53 7.93 -9.31 -0.61
N ALA A 54 7.41 -8.11 -0.84
CA ALA A 54 6.56 -7.86 -1.98
C ALA A 54 6.63 -6.38 -2.33
N TYR A 55 6.07 -6.04 -3.47
CA TYR A 55 6.01 -4.65 -3.91
C TYR A 55 4.56 -4.21 -4.01
N ALA A 56 4.26 -3.03 -3.49
CA ALA A 56 2.99 -2.38 -3.78
C ALA A 56 3.23 -1.60 -5.06
N VAL A 57 2.53 -2.00 -6.11
CA VAL A 57 2.69 -1.41 -7.44
C VAL A 57 1.48 -0.54 -7.72
N ILE A 58 1.69 0.76 -7.88
CA ILE A 58 0.59 1.69 -8.01
C ILE A 58 0.76 2.50 -9.28
N LYS A 59 -0.22 2.42 -10.15
CA LYS A 59 -0.22 3.20 -11.36
C LYS A 59 -0.32 4.68 -11.01
N ALA A 60 0.48 5.50 -11.70
CA ALA A 60 0.51 6.93 -11.37
C ALA A 60 -0.87 7.58 -11.46
N SER A 61 -1.69 7.16 -12.42
CA SER A 61 -3.03 7.72 -12.58
C SER A 61 -3.99 7.32 -11.46
N ASP A 62 -3.59 6.37 -10.61
CA ASP A 62 -4.44 5.93 -9.49
C ASP A 62 -4.06 6.61 -8.19
N VAL A 63 -3.04 7.45 -8.20
CA VAL A 63 -2.60 8.12 -6.99
C VAL A 63 -3.28 9.47 -6.90
N MET A 64 -3.91 9.71 -5.76
CA MET A 64 -4.57 10.98 -5.49
C MET A 64 -3.74 11.77 -4.49
N ILE A 65 -3.94 13.08 -4.47
CA ILE A 65 -3.20 13.95 -3.58
C ILE A 65 -4.14 14.45 -2.50
N GLY A 66 -3.68 14.40 -1.27
CA GLY A 66 -4.41 14.99 -0.15
C GLY A 66 -3.50 15.92 0.60
N VAL A 67 -4.06 17.00 1.12
CA VAL A 67 -3.33 17.90 2.00
C VAL A 67 -4.24 18.24 3.17
N ASP A 68 -3.62 18.54 4.29
CA ASP A 68 -4.39 18.97 5.45
C ASP A 68 -4.98 20.36 5.19
N GLU A 69 -6.13 20.61 5.79
CA GLU A 69 -6.79 21.91 5.66
C GLU A 69 -6.36 22.87 6.75
N TYR A 70 -5.32 22.53 7.48
CA TYR A 70 -4.80 23.39 8.52
C TYR A 70 -4.14 24.63 7.93
N THR A 71 -4.15 25.71 8.71
CA THR A 71 -3.29 26.83 8.38
C THR A 71 -1.85 26.40 8.65
N SER A 72 -0.91 27.19 8.12
CA SER A 72 0.50 26.92 8.36
C SER A 72 0.83 26.87 9.86
N ALA A 73 0.23 27.78 10.62
CA ALA A 73 0.49 27.82 12.06
C ALA A 73 0.00 26.55 12.74
N GLU A 74 -1.16 26.07 12.33
CA GLU A 74 -1.70 24.85 12.89
C GLU A 74 -0.82 23.66 12.56
N ARG A 75 -0.32 23.60 11.36
CA ARG A 75 0.56 22.52 10.97
C ARG A 75 1.85 22.51 11.77
N LEU A 76 2.40 23.69 11.98
CA LEU A 76 3.62 23.80 12.76
C LEU A 76 3.40 23.39 14.20
N SER A 77 2.25 23.72 14.76
CA SER A 77 1.98 23.35 16.13
C SER A 77 1.74 21.86 16.29
N VAL A 78 1.21 21.21 15.26
CA VAL A 78 1.04 19.78 15.28
C VAL A 78 2.39 19.07 15.23
N GLY A 79 3.30 19.65 14.58
CA GLY A 79 4.57 19.09 14.57
C GLY A 79 4.84 18.21 13.49
N ASP A 80 5.41 17.81 13.25
CA ASP A 80 5.72 17.06 12.54
C ASP A 80 5.48 16.56 11.51
N ARG A 81 5.24 16.42 11.04
CA ARG A 81 5.02 15.94 10.16
C ARG A 81 5.53 15.86 9.24
N SER A 82 5.88 15.82 8.81
CA SER A 82 6.36 15.81 7.94
C SER A 82 6.32 15.29 7.20
#